data_7c912b27f7311109b87ddb202a6323bb
#
_entry.id   7c912b27f7311109b87ddb202a6323bb
#
_cell.length_a   1.000
_cell.length_b   1.000
_cell.length_c   1.000
_cell.angle_alpha   90.00
_cell.angle_beta   90.00
_cell.angle_gamma   90.00
#
_symmetry.space_group_name_H-M   'P 1'
#
loop_
_entity.id
_entity.type
_entity.pdbx_description
1 polymer ?
#
loop_
_entity_poly.entity_id
_entity_poly.type
_entity_poly.pdbx_seq_one_letter_code
_entity_poly.pdbx_strand_id
1 'polypeptide(L)'
;MTQDGLTVRRAVALSGLVPADALVLLAHALGVDRAWLVAHATDPLPRERSDAFLALAQRRRDGEPVAYLTGWREFFGLDLAVTPSVLIPRPETETLVEGVLERLPADRKVRVVDLGTGSGAIALAIASQRPLAQVLATDLSDAALDVARGNAARLGLANVRFTQGDWYAALAGESAPFDAIAANPPYIAAGDGHLGEGDLRSEPVQALTPGGDGLDALRTIVAGAPARLAPDGWLAVEHGHDQGDDVRALFEAAGLREITVRRDLAGIPRVGAGRRGG
;
A
#
# COMPACT_ATOMS: atom_id res chain seq x y z
N MET A 1 21.33 45.81 4.35
CA MET A 1 20.85 44.79 3.43
C MET A 1 19.81 43.99 4.16
N THR A 2 18.53 44.26 3.94
CA THR A 2 17.39 43.54 4.47
C THR A 2 17.52 42.08 4.04
N GLN A 3 17.70 41.17 5.00
CA GLN A 3 17.58 39.74 4.74
C GLN A 3 16.10 39.49 4.38
N ASP A 4 15.77 39.62 3.09
CA ASP A 4 14.46 39.16 2.63
C ASP A 4 14.39 37.67 2.88
N GLY A 5 13.65 37.28 3.93
CA GLY A 5 13.43 35.90 4.29
C GLY A 5 12.86 35.13 3.09
N LEU A 6 13.22 33.84 2.97
CA LEU A 6 12.66 32.96 1.94
C LEU A 6 11.14 32.91 2.13
N THR A 7 10.36 33.24 1.09
CA THR A 7 8.89 33.11 1.12
C THR A 7 8.46 31.72 0.64
N VAL A 8 7.23 31.30 0.96
CA VAL A 8 6.64 30.03 0.48
C VAL A 8 6.82 29.87 -1.03
N ARG A 9 6.39 30.89 -1.82
CA ARG A 9 6.51 30.87 -3.28
C ARG A 9 7.95 30.73 -3.75
N ARG A 10 8.87 31.46 -3.13
CA ARG A 10 10.29 31.44 -3.47
C ARG A 10 10.95 30.11 -3.08
N ALA A 11 10.55 29.54 -1.93
CA ALA A 11 11.03 28.24 -1.47
C ALA A 11 10.68 27.13 -2.46
N VAL A 12 9.42 27.09 -2.90
CA VAL A 12 8.96 26.12 -3.93
C VAL A 12 9.74 26.33 -5.24
N ALA A 13 9.89 27.56 -5.71
CA ALA A 13 10.61 27.84 -6.98
C ALA A 13 12.10 27.45 -6.92
N LEU A 14 12.75 27.62 -5.77
CA LEU A 14 14.17 27.32 -5.59
C LEU A 14 14.46 25.87 -5.22
N SER A 15 13.45 25.07 -4.90
CA SER A 15 13.61 23.67 -4.47
C SER A 15 14.18 22.77 -5.56
N GLY A 16 14.00 23.12 -6.84
CA GLY A 16 14.35 22.25 -7.97
C GLY A 16 13.46 21.01 -8.11
N LEU A 17 12.33 20.96 -7.37
CA LEU A 17 11.38 19.86 -7.38
C LEU A 17 10.14 20.21 -8.23
N VAL A 18 9.38 19.18 -8.61
CA VAL A 18 8.03 19.40 -9.12
C VAL A 18 7.18 20.07 -8.03
N PRO A 19 6.29 21.00 -8.38
CA PRO A 19 5.55 21.81 -7.38
C PRO A 19 4.76 20.98 -6.38
N ALA A 20 4.24 19.82 -6.79
CA ALA A 20 3.49 18.92 -5.90
C ALA A 20 4.37 18.41 -4.75
N ASP A 21 5.56 17.87 -5.06
CA ASP A 21 6.51 17.37 -4.07
C ASP A 21 7.01 18.50 -3.16
N ALA A 22 7.35 19.65 -3.76
CA ALA A 22 7.82 20.82 -3.01
C ALA A 22 6.80 21.30 -1.98
N LEU A 23 5.50 21.36 -2.35
CA LEU A 23 4.45 21.79 -1.45
C LEU A 23 4.21 20.80 -0.30
N VAL A 24 4.26 19.49 -0.56
CA VAL A 24 4.13 18.46 0.48
C VAL A 24 5.29 18.56 1.47
N LEU A 25 6.52 18.63 0.99
CA LEU A 25 7.71 18.72 1.84
C LEU A 25 7.76 20.03 2.62
N LEU A 26 7.32 21.14 2.02
CA LEU A 26 7.27 22.44 2.71
C LEU A 26 6.19 22.46 3.80
N ALA A 27 5.00 21.91 3.51
CA ALA A 27 3.93 21.75 4.50
C ALA A 27 4.42 20.92 5.69
N HIS A 28 5.09 19.81 5.41
CA HIS A 28 5.69 18.95 6.44
C HIS A 28 6.74 19.70 7.29
N ALA A 29 7.68 20.40 6.65
CA ALA A 29 8.73 21.16 7.35
C ALA A 29 8.17 22.27 8.25
N LEU A 30 7.07 22.89 7.83
CA LEU A 30 6.40 23.96 8.58
C LEU A 30 5.41 23.43 9.64
N GLY A 31 4.95 22.18 9.50
CA GLY A 31 3.88 21.61 10.35
C GLY A 31 2.52 22.23 10.07
N VAL A 32 2.23 22.54 8.80
CA VAL A 32 0.98 23.18 8.32
C VAL A 32 0.37 22.39 7.19
N ASP A 33 -0.88 22.71 6.85
CA ASP A 33 -1.56 22.13 5.69
C ASP A 33 -1.30 22.90 4.38
N ARG A 34 -1.76 22.32 3.27
CA ARG A 34 -1.62 22.93 1.95
C ARG A 34 -2.42 24.25 1.82
N ALA A 35 -3.56 24.36 2.49
CA ALA A 35 -4.39 25.55 2.43
C ALA A 35 -3.67 26.73 3.07
N TRP A 36 -2.97 26.48 4.18
CA TRP A 36 -2.12 27.48 4.82
C TRP A 36 -1.02 27.98 3.88
N LEU A 37 -0.33 27.09 3.15
CA LEU A 37 0.72 27.49 2.20
C LEU A 37 0.19 28.40 1.08
N VAL A 38 -1.03 28.15 0.62
CA VAL A 38 -1.68 28.99 -0.41
C VAL A 38 -2.00 30.38 0.16
N ALA A 39 -2.57 30.43 1.35
CA ALA A 39 -2.93 31.70 2.00
C ALA A 39 -1.71 32.57 2.34
N HIS A 40 -0.55 31.97 2.64
CA HIS A 40 0.67 32.62 3.08
C HIS A 40 1.80 32.60 2.05
N ALA A 41 1.44 32.52 0.76
CA ALA A 41 2.39 32.32 -0.34
C ALA A 41 3.53 33.36 -0.41
N THR A 42 3.30 34.58 0.09
CA THR A 42 4.25 35.69 0.07
C THR A 42 4.86 35.99 1.43
N ASP A 43 4.46 35.28 2.48
CA ASP A 43 4.94 35.52 3.82
C ASP A 43 6.37 34.95 3.99
N PRO A 44 7.23 35.63 4.76
CA PRO A 44 8.58 35.15 5.03
C PRO A 44 8.52 33.89 5.92
N LEU A 45 9.32 32.90 5.56
CA LEU A 45 9.45 31.67 6.34
C LEU A 45 10.48 31.84 7.46
N PRO A 46 10.27 31.21 8.64
CA PRO A 46 11.30 31.11 9.67
C PRO A 46 12.55 30.40 9.10
N ARG A 47 13.73 30.94 9.40
CA ARG A 47 15.00 30.42 8.84
C ARG A 47 15.19 28.92 9.10
N GLU A 48 14.96 28.49 10.34
CA GLU A 48 15.10 27.08 10.74
C GLU A 48 14.20 26.16 9.89
N ARG A 49 12.94 26.59 9.64
CA ARG A 49 11.99 25.83 8.82
C ARG A 49 12.36 25.84 7.34
N SER A 50 12.90 26.95 6.85
CA SER A 50 13.44 27.04 5.49
C SER A 50 14.63 26.10 5.30
N ASP A 51 15.54 26.07 6.25
CA ASP A 51 16.72 25.18 6.19
C ASP A 51 16.30 23.71 6.26
N ALA A 52 15.33 23.35 7.11
CA ALA A 52 14.76 22.01 7.18
C ALA A 52 14.09 21.60 5.83
N PHE A 53 13.30 22.49 5.23
CA PHE A 53 12.70 22.24 3.92
C PHE A 53 13.77 22.02 2.83
N LEU A 54 14.80 22.88 2.79
CA LEU A 54 15.87 22.75 1.78
C LEU A 54 16.64 21.44 1.93
N ALA A 55 16.85 20.96 3.15
CA ALA A 55 17.45 19.66 3.43
C ALA A 55 16.57 18.51 2.88
N LEU A 56 15.25 18.55 3.12
CA LEU A 56 14.31 17.57 2.56
C LEU A 56 14.27 17.64 1.03
N ALA A 57 14.26 18.85 0.46
CA ALA A 57 14.29 19.04 -0.97
C ALA A 57 15.55 18.47 -1.62
N GLN A 58 16.72 18.56 -0.94
CA GLN A 58 17.95 17.92 -1.43
C GLN A 58 17.81 16.41 -1.44
N ARG A 59 17.36 15.79 -0.34
CA ARG A 59 17.14 14.34 -0.26
C ARG A 59 16.18 13.85 -1.36
N ARG A 60 15.12 14.63 -1.62
CA ARG A 60 14.19 14.31 -2.73
C ARG A 60 14.86 14.38 -4.10
N ARG A 61 15.69 15.38 -4.37
CA ARG A 61 16.50 15.45 -5.61
C ARG A 61 17.45 14.27 -5.77
N ASP A 62 17.97 13.77 -4.64
CA ASP A 62 18.82 12.56 -4.61
C ASP A 62 18.00 11.28 -4.80
N GLY A 63 16.65 11.41 -4.87
CA GLY A 63 15.70 10.37 -5.24
C GLY A 63 14.98 9.70 -4.09
N GLU A 64 15.07 10.21 -2.88
CA GLU A 64 14.32 9.66 -1.76
C GLU A 64 12.81 9.96 -1.91
N PRO A 65 11.93 8.96 -1.76
CA PRO A 65 10.48 9.14 -1.89
C PRO A 65 9.92 10.17 -0.92
N VAL A 66 8.99 11.02 -1.38
CA VAL A 66 8.32 12.02 -0.54
C VAL A 66 7.67 11.37 0.67
N ALA A 67 7.04 10.20 0.50
CA ALA A 67 6.39 9.48 1.60
C ALA A 67 7.38 9.06 2.70
N TYR A 68 8.59 8.64 2.35
CA TYR A 68 9.62 8.33 3.35
C TYR A 68 10.19 9.58 4.01
N LEU A 69 10.32 10.68 3.26
CA LEU A 69 10.77 11.96 3.81
C LEU A 69 9.78 12.56 4.82
N THR A 70 8.49 12.40 4.59
CA THR A 70 7.43 12.86 5.50
C THR A 70 7.09 11.83 6.56
N GLY A 71 7.37 10.54 6.31
CA GLY A 71 6.98 9.41 7.14
C GLY A 71 5.53 8.97 6.98
N TRP A 72 4.78 9.56 6.02
CA TRP A 72 3.33 9.35 5.88
C TRP A 72 2.88 9.17 4.44
N ARG A 73 1.85 8.33 4.26
CA ARG A 73 1.12 8.17 3.02
C ARG A 73 -0.37 8.02 3.32
N GLU A 74 -1.19 8.82 2.66
CA GLU A 74 -2.64 8.63 2.68
C GLU A 74 -3.01 7.43 1.80
N PHE A 75 -3.92 6.57 2.28
CA PHE A 75 -4.49 5.44 1.56
C PHE A 75 -5.89 5.15 2.09
N PHE A 76 -6.86 5.12 1.20
CA PHE A 76 -8.27 4.84 1.51
C PHE A 76 -8.86 5.71 2.64
N GLY A 77 -8.51 6.98 2.69
CA GLY A 77 -8.90 7.92 3.74
C GLY A 77 -8.16 7.73 5.07
N LEU A 78 -7.14 6.89 5.13
CA LEU A 78 -6.32 6.66 6.32
C LEU A 78 -4.91 7.24 6.11
N ASP A 79 -4.43 8.03 7.08
CA ASP A 79 -3.02 8.42 7.10
C ASP A 79 -2.18 7.28 7.66
N LEU A 80 -1.33 6.67 6.85
CA LEU A 80 -0.48 5.55 7.24
C LEU A 80 0.97 5.98 7.39
N ALA A 81 1.59 5.61 8.51
CA ALA A 81 3.03 5.73 8.65
C ALA A 81 3.71 4.75 7.68
N VAL A 82 4.75 5.23 7.02
CA VAL A 82 5.57 4.43 6.10
C VAL A 82 7.05 4.66 6.38
N THR A 83 7.84 3.62 6.18
CA THR A 83 9.29 3.63 6.34
C THR A 83 9.93 2.85 5.18
N PRO A 84 11.25 2.93 4.99
CA PRO A 84 11.93 2.09 3.98
C PRO A 84 11.80 0.58 4.17
N SER A 85 11.11 0.12 5.23
CA SER A 85 10.83 -1.31 5.46
C SER A 85 9.56 -1.79 4.78
N VAL A 86 8.73 -0.91 4.19
CA VAL A 86 7.44 -1.24 3.58
C VAL A 86 7.28 -0.60 2.21
N LEU A 87 6.52 -1.24 1.34
CA LEU A 87 6.05 -0.62 0.10
C LEU A 87 5.20 0.62 0.44
N ILE A 88 5.41 1.71 -0.26
CA ILE A 88 4.54 2.90 -0.16
C ILE A 88 3.18 2.54 -0.76
N PRO A 89 2.06 2.65 -0.02
CA PRO A 89 0.74 2.34 -0.54
C PRO A 89 0.42 3.07 -1.86
N ARG A 90 -0.09 2.32 -2.84
CA ARG A 90 -0.41 2.85 -4.18
C ARG A 90 -1.91 3.11 -4.30
N PRO A 91 -2.33 4.19 -4.97
CA PRO A 91 -3.75 4.47 -5.20
C PRO A 91 -4.47 3.34 -5.93
N GLU A 92 -3.78 2.64 -6.84
CA GLU A 92 -4.33 1.52 -7.60
C GLU A 92 -4.77 0.36 -6.70
N THR A 93 -4.07 0.16 -5.57
CA THR A 93 -4.39 -0.86 -4.56
C THR A 93 -5.73 -0.61 -3.86
N GLU A 94 -6.26 0.62 -3.89
CA GLU A 94 -7.61 0.91 -3.39
C GLU A 94 -8.69 0.13 -4.15
N THR A 95 -8.45 -0.14 -5.44
CA THR A 95 -9.30 -1.00 -6.27
C THR A 95 -9.43 -2.42 -5.71
N LEU A 96 -8.36 -2.96 -5.10
CA LEU A 96 -8.37 -4.25 -4.42
C LEU A 96 -9.24 -4.19 -3.16
N VAL A 97 -9.07 -3.15 -2.33
CA VAL A 97 -9.88 -2.95 -1.11
C VAL A 97 -11.36 -2.86 -1.46
N GLU A 98 -11.73 -2.01 -2.43
CA GLU A 98 -13.12 -1.88 -2.90
C GLU A 98 -13.68 -3.23 -3.36
N GLY A 99 -12.91 -3.96 -4.17
CA GLY A 99 -13.31 -5.28 -4.68
C GLY A 99 -13.58 -6.29 -3.56
N VAL A 100 -12.81 -6.28 -2.49
CA VAL A 100 -13.03 -7.10 -1.29
C VAL A 100 -14.26 -6.63 -0.52
N LEU A 101 -14.40 -5.32 -0.28
CA LEU A 101 -15.52 -4.75 0.48
C LEU A 101 -16.89 -4.99 -0.17
N GLU A 102 -16.98 -4.98 -1.49
CA GLU A 102 -18.21 -5.28 -2.24
C GLU A 102 -18.69 -6.73 -2.03
N ARG A 103 -17.78 -7.64 -1.73
CA ARG A 103 -18.06 -9.07 -1.54
C ARG A 103 -18.26 -9.46 -0.08
N LEU A 104 -17.89 -8.59 0.85
CA LEU A 104 -18.00 -8.85 2.29
C LEU A 104 -19.26 -8.20 2.85
N PRO A 105 -20.13 -8.96 3.55
CA PRO A 105 -21.27 -8.40 4.26
C PRO A 105 -20.79 -7.45 5.38
N ALA A 106 -21.53 -6.35 5.58
CA ALA A 106 -21.21 -5.36 6.59
C ALA A 106 -21.88 -5.64 7.96
N ASP A 107 -22.92 -6.47 7.97
CA ASP A 107 -23.84 -6.69 9.08
C ASP A 107 -23.56 -7.96 9.90
N ARG A 108 -22.56 -8.74 9.52
CA ARG A 108 -22.16 -9.95 10.24
C ARG A 108 -20.63 -10.06 10.38
N LYS A 109 -20.21 -10.94 11.30
CA LYS A 109 -18.80 -11.29 11.45
C LYS A 109 -18.30 -12.02 10.21
N VAL A 110 -17.14 -11.60 9.72
CA VAL A 110 -16.40 -12.22 8.63
C VAL A 110 -14.93 -12.34 9.01
N ARG A 111 -14.25 -13.30 8.43
CA ARG A 111 -12.80 -13.49 8.61
C ARG A 111 -12.10 -13.14 7.32
N VAL A 112 -11.14 -12.24 7.41
CA VAL A 112 -10.34 -11.78 6.26
C VAL A 112 -8.86 -11.98 6.58
N VAL A 113 -8.08 -12.38 5.60
CA VAL A 113 -6.62 -12.35 5.70
C VAL A 113 -6.04 -11.47 4.59
N ASP A 114 -5.05 -10.66 4.97
CA ASP A 114 -4.21 -9.87 4.08
C ASP A 114 -2.79 -10.49 4.08
N LEU A 115 -2.38 -11.04 2.95
CA LEU A 115 -1.09 -11.73 2.78
C LEU A 115 -0.06 -10.76 2.20
N GLY A 116 1.03 -10.51 2.92
CA GLY A 116 2.03 -9.50 2.55
C GLY A 116 1.54 -8.09 2.86
N THR A 117 1.14 -7.85 4.12
CA THR A 117 0.41 -6.63 4.50
C THR A 117 1.21 -5.33 4.40
N GLY A 118 2.55 -5.40 4.41
CA GLY A 118 3.43 -4.22 4.36
C GLY A 118 3.14 -3.22 5.49
N SER A 119 2.73 -2.01 5.14
CA SER A 119 2.33 -0.97 6.10
C SER A 119 0.97 -1.23 6.77
N GLY A 120 0.28 -2.29 6.40
CA GLY A 120 -1.08 -2.59 6.84
C GLY A 120 -2.16 -1.97 5.95
N ALA A 121 -1.83 -1.41 4.81
CA ALA A 121 -2.75 -0.60 4.00
C ALA A 121 -4.08 -1.31 3.70
N ILE A 122 -4.03 -2.51 3.13
CA ILE A 122 -5.23 -3.29 2.77
C ILE A 122 -5.98 -3.75 4.03
N ALA A 123 -5.26 -4.37 4.98
CA ALA A 123 -5.86 -4.88 6.21
C ALA A 123 -6.58 -3.79 7.01
N LEU A 124 -5.93 -2.64 7.19
CA LEU A 124 -6.47 -1.53 7.97
C LEU A 124 -7.64 -0.83 7.27
N ALA A 125 -7.57 -0.68 5.94
CA ALA A 125 -8.68 -0.15 5.16
C ALA A 125 -9.91 -1.06 5.28
N ILE A 126 -9.76 -2.39 5.13
CA ILE A 126 -10.87 -3.34 5.33
C ILE A 126 -11.40 -3.27 6.76
N ALA A 127 -10.53 -3.27 7.77
CA ALA A 127 -10.90 -3.24 9.18
C ALA A 127 -11.68 -1.98 9.57
N SER A 128 -11.31 -0.83 9.02
CA SER A 128 -11.99 0.45 9.25
C SER A 128 -13.40 0.47 8.67
N GLN A 129 -13.61 -0.15 7.49
CA GLN A 129 -14.89 -0.20 6.80
C GLN A 129 -15.79 -1.36 7.26
N ARG A 130 -15.25 -2.34 7.95
CA ARG A 130 -15.96 -3.53 8.45
C ARG A 130 -15.63 -3.77 9.93
N PRO A 131 -16.22 -3.00 10.86
CA PRO A 131 -15.90 -3.11 12.29
C PRO A 131 -16.17 -4.49 12.90
N LEU A 132 -17.06 -5.29 12.29
CA LEU A 132 -17.37 -6.66 12.71
C LEU A 132 -16.40 -7.70 12.10
N ALA A 133 -15.58 -7.33 11.13
CA ALA A 133 -14.59 -8.23 10.54
C ALA A 133 -13.47 -8.55 11.53
N GLN A 134 -12.99 -9.78 11.48
CA GLN A 134 -11.75 -10.21 12.10
C GLN A 134 -10.68 -10.27 10.99
N VAL A 135 -9.79 -9.29 10.97
CA VAL A 135 -8.75 -9.21 9.96
C VAL A 135 -7.45 -9.78 10.51
N LEU A 136 -6.84 -10.70 9.78
CA LEU A 136 -5.49 -11.19 10.03
C LEU A 136 -4.55 -10.59 8.97
N ALA A 137 -3.58 -9.82 9.41
CA ALA A 137 -2.55 -9.23 8.55
C ALA A 137 -1.25 -10.05 8.71
N THR A 138 -0.67 -10.51 7.61
CA THR A 138 0.56 -11.31 7.65
C THR A 138 1.64 -10.70 6.80
N ASP A 139 2.88 -10.87 7.18
CA ASP A 139 4.05 -10.48 6.40
C ASP A 139 5.24 -11.35 6.75
N LEU A 140 6.16 -11.53 5.82
CA LEU A 140 7.43 -12.19 6.06
C LEU A 140 8.36 -11.33 6.92
N SER A 141 8.30 -10.00 6.74
CA SER A 141 9.12 -8.99 7.41
C SER A 141 8.50 -8.57 8.75
N ASP A 142 9.19 -8.85 9.85
CA ASP A 142 8.77 -8.36 11.17
C ASP A 142 8.82 -6.82 11.26
N ALA A 143 9.79 -6.19 10.56
CA ALA A 143 9.85 -4.73 10.47
C ALA A 143 8.64 -4.12 9.74
N ALA A 144 8.08 -4.79 8.73
CA ALA A 144 6.84 -4.38 8.10
C ALA A 144 5.66 -4.53 9.07
N LEU A 145 5.59 -5.64 9.80
CA LEU A 145 4.56 -5.86 10.81
C LEU A 145 4.62 -4.82 11.95
N ASP A 146 5.80 -4.35 12.32
CA ASP A 146 5.93 -3.30 13.33
C ASP A 146 5.32 -1.97 12.84
N VAL A 147 5.54 -1.62 11.56
CA VAL A 147 4.88 -0.46 10.94
C VAL A 147 3.36 -0.65 10.93
N ALA A 148 2.87 -1.82 10.50
CA ALA A 148 1.44 -2.12 10.43
C ALA A 148 0.77 -2.12 11.81
N ARG A 149 1.40 -2.70 12.84
CA ARG A 149 0.94 -2.65 14.24
C ARG A 149 0.86 -1.21 14.77
N GLY A 150 1.89 -0.39 14.48
CA GLY A 150 1.90 1.03 14.83
C GLY A 150 0.75 1.80 14.17
N ASN A 151 0.49 1.54 12.90
CA ASN A 151 -0.63 2.12 12.18
C ASN A 151 -2.00 1.70 12.77
N ALA A 152 -2.19 0.40 13.06
CA ALA A 152 -3.42 -0.10 13.68
C ALA A 152 -3.68 0.54 15.03
N ALA A 153 -2.66 0.63 15.89
CA ALA A 153 -2.76 1.24 17.21
C ALA A 153 -3.13 2.72 17.13
N ARG A 154 -2.48 3.47 16.23
CA ARG A 154 -2.75 4.90 16.02
C ARG A 154 -4.17 5.16 15.49
N LEU A 155 -4.67 4.28 14.62
CA LEU A 155 -6.02 4.36 14.06
C LEU A 155 -7.11 3.78 14.98
N GLY A 156 -6.73 3.17 16.12
CA GLY A 156 -7.67 2.55 17.05
C GLY A 156 -8.37 1.30 16.52
N LEU A 157 -7.76 0.60 15.55
CA LEU A 157 -8.35 -0.58 14.91
C LEU A 157 -7.98 -1.86 15.69
N ALA A 158 -8.84 -2.24 16.64
CA ALA A 158 -8.64 -3.41 17.50
C ALA A 158 -9.06 -4.75 16.85
N ASN A 159 -9.70 -4.71 15.69
CA ASN A 159 -10.19 -5.89 14.97
C ASN A 159 -9.16 -6.46 13.97
N VAL A 160 -7.89 -6.03 14.07
CA VAL A 160 -6.77 -6.53 13.27
C VAL A 160 -5.78 -7.27 14.16
N ARG A 161 -5.35 -8.46 13.73
CA ARG A 161 -4.25 -9.25 14.34
C ARG A 161 -3.11 -9.38 13.35
N PHE A 162 -1.90 -9.58 13.84
CA PHE A 162 -0.69 -9.62 13.03
C PHE A 162 0.10 -10.90 13.31
N THR A 163 0.52 -11.59 12.25
CA THR A 163 1.32 -12.82 12.35
C THR A 163 2.45 -12.80 11.31
N GLN A 164 3.66 -13.10 11.75
CA GLN A 164 4.80 -13.24 10.85
C GLN A 164 4.79 -14.60 10.19
N GLY A 165 5.14 -14.65 8.91
CA GLY A 165 5.36 -15.89 8.17
C GLY A 165 5.25 -15.71 6.66
N ASP A 166 5.71 -16.73 5.94
CA ASP A 166 5.69 -16.78 4.49
C ASP A 166 4.33 -17.26 4.01
N TRP A 167 3.57 -16.39 3.37
CA TRP A 167 2.22 -16.62 2.81
C TRP A 167 1.35 -17.47 3.76
N TYR A 168 0.97 -18.67 3.32
CA TYR A 168 0.10 -19.57 4.08
C TYR A 168 0.76 -20.26 5.27
N ALA A 169 2.10 -20.24 5.37
CA ALA A 169 2.79 -20.71 6.56
C ALA A 169 2.47 -19.84 7.78
N ALA A 170 2.21 -18.54 7.58
CA ALA A 170 1.74 -17.64 8.63
C ALA A 170 0.39 -18.06 9.23
N LEU A 171 -0.38 -18.90 8.52
CA LEU A 171 -1.72 -19.34 8.92
C LEU A 171 -1.70 -20.73 9.62
N ALA A 172 -0.56 -21.25 10.03
CA ALA A 172 -0.47 -22.58 10.63
C ALA A 172 -1.32 -22.73 11.92
N GLY A 173 -1.51 -21.63 12.67
CA GLY A 173 -2.36 -21.60 13.87
C GLY A 173 -3.86 -21.34 13.61
N GLU A 174 -4.24 -21.10 12.36
CA GLU A 174 -5.62 -20.76 12.00
C GLU A 174 -6.37 -22.03 11.54
N SER A 175 -7.35 -22.46 12.35
CA SER A 175 -8.15 -23.66 12.05
C SER A 175 -9.42 -23.36 11.25
N ALA A 176 -9.96 -22.15 11.36
CA ALA A 176 -11.17 -21.74 10.66
C ALA A 176 -10.83 -21.05 9.31
N PRO A 177 -11.61 -21.32 8.25
CA PRO A 177 -11.39 -20.73 6.95
C PRO A 177 -11.69 -19.22 6.92
N PHE A 178 -11.29 -18.55 5.83
CA PHE A 178 -11.49 -17.12 5.61
C PHE A 178 -12.61 -16.87 4.60
N ASP A 179 -13.44 -15.86 4.86
CA ASP A 179 -14.46 -15.36 3.91
C ASP A 179 -13.78 -14.61 2.74
N ALA A 180 -12.64 -13.97 2.98
CA ALA A 180 -11.82 -13.38 1.92
C ALA A 180 -10.32 -13.49 2.22
N ILE A 181 -9.54 -13.67 1.16
CA ILE A 181 -8.08 -13.56 1.12
C ILE A 181 -7.77 -12.40 0.17
N ALA A 182 -7.02 -11.41 0.67
CA ALA A 182 -6.50 -10.29 -0.11
C ALA A 182 -4.98 -10.36 -0.17
N ALA A 183 -4.39 -9.93 -1.29
CA ALA A 183 -2.94 -9.76 -1.38
C ALA A 183 -2.56 -8.76 -2.47
N ASN A 184 -1.58 -7.92 -2.17
CA ASN A 184 -0.79 -7.19 -3.17
C ASN A 184 0.64 -7.74 -3.13
N PRO A 185 0.92 -8.86 -3.79
CA PRO A 185 2.23 -9.49 -3.75
C PRO A 185 3.22 -8.76 -4.66
N PRO A 186 4.53 -8.97 -4.49
CA PRO A 186 5.50 -8.56 -5.50
C PRO A 186 5.19 -9.25 -6.83
N TYR A 187 5.11 -8.48 -7.91
CA TYR A 187 4.74 -8.98 -9.24
C TYR A 187 5.61 -8.45 -10.38
N ILE A 188 6.63 -7.63 -10.10
CA ILE A 188 7.53 -7.10 -11.12
C ILE A 188 8.56 -8.18 -11.50
N ALA A 189 8.70 -8.49 -12.79
CA ALA A 189 9.66 -9.48 -13.28
C ALA A 189 11.11 -9.09 -12.95
N ALA A 190 11.96 -10.08 -12.70
CA ALA A 190 13.38 -9.84 -12.52
C ALA A 190 13.97 -9.27 -13.81
N GLY A 191 14.67 -8.16 -13.74
CA GLY A 191 15.26 -7.49 -14.91
C GLY A 191 14.33 -6.49 -15.60
N ASP A 192 13.14 -6.23 -15.06
CA ASP A 192 12.32 -5.10 -15.48
C ASP A 192 13.05 -3.78 -15.14
N GLY A 193 13.27 -2.93 -16.16
CA GLY A 193 13.97 -1.67 -16.00
C GLY A 193 13.35 -0.71 -14.98
N HIS A 194 12.05 -0.81 -14.77
CA HIS A 194 11.31 0.03 -13.82
C HIS A 194 11.75 -0.15 -12.35
N LEU A 195 12.35 -1.32 -12.00
CA LEU A 195 12.89 -1.56 -10.65
C LEU A 195 13.98 -0.55 -10.23
N GLY A 196 14.70 0.02 -11.22
CA GLY A 196 15.72 1.03 -11.01
C GLY A 196 15.25 2.47 -11.15
N GLU A 197 13.96 2.72 -11.40
CA GLU A 197 13.44 4.03 -11.74
C GLU A 197 12.62 4.66 -10.60
N GLY A 198 12.60 5.98 -10.57
CA GLY A 198 11.75 6.77 -9.67
C GLY A 198 11.90 6.38 -8.20
N ASP A 199 10.78 6.26 -7.53
CA ASP A 199 10.70 5.92 -6.11
C ASP A 199 10.96 4.43 -5.83
N LEU A 200 10.75 3.53 -6.83
CA LEU A 200 10.90 2.08 -6.70
C LEU A 200 12.32 1.67 -6.27
N ARG A 201 13.35 2.39 -6.72
CA ARG A 201 14.76 2.13 -6.36
C ARG A 201 15.06 2.24 -4.86
N SER A 202 14.19 2.92 -4.10
CA SER A 202 14.33 3.17 -2.66
C SER A 202 13.44 2.24 -1.82
N GLU A 203 12.57 1.48 -2.45
CA GLU A 203 11.64 0.57 -1.79
C GLU A 203 12.25 -0.82 -1.59
N PRO A 204 11.75 -1.62 -0.63
CA PRO A 204 12.27 -2.97 -0.38
C PRO A 204 12.13 -3.85 -1.63
N VAL A 205 13.22 -4.36 -2.16
CA VAL A 205 13.23 -5.19 -3.38
C VAL A 205 12.28 -6.38 -3.26
N GLN A 206 12.21 -7.01 -2.09
CA GLN A 206 11.32 -8.15 -1.81
C GLN A 206 9.83 -7.81 -1.88
N ALA A 207 9.47 -6.53 -1.77
CA ALA A 207 8.09 -6.06 -1.93
C ALA A 207 7.75 -5.70 -3.39
N LEU A 208 8.74 -5.67 -4.28
CA LEU A 208 8.58 -5.30 -5.69
C LEU A 208 8.64 -6.51 -6.61
N THR A 209 9.60 -7.40 -6.42
CA THR A 209 9.84 -8.53 -7.32
C THR A 209 9.96 -9.86 -6.55
N PRO A 210 9.26 -10.91 -7.00
CA PRO A 210 9.47 -12.28 -6.51
C PRO A 210 10.63 -12.96 -7.23
N GLY A 211 11.26 -12.29 -8.20
CA GLY A 211 12.19 -12.87 -9.15
C GLY A 211 11.50 -13.41 -10.41
N GLY A 212 12.25 -14.11 -11.24
CA GLY A 212 11.75 -14.81 -12.43
C GLY A 212 10.89 -13.93 -13.36
N ASP A 213 9.73 -14.44 -13.73
CA ASP A 213 8.75 -13.78 -14.59
C ASP A 213 7.74 -12.87 -13.83
N GLY A 214 7.93 -12.70 -12.51
CA GLY A 214 7.05 -11.88 -11.68
C GLY A 214 5.80 -12.61 -11.17
N LEU A 215 5.57 -13.87 -11.51
CA LEU A 215 4.34 -14.59 -11.16
C LEU A 215 4.47 -15.55 -9.97
N ASP A 216 5.68 -15.76 -9.42
CA ASP A 216 5.89 -16.82 -8.42
C ASP A 216 5.08 -16.61 -7.13
N ALA A 217 4.97 -15.37 -6.66
CA ALA A 217 4.13 -15.05 -5.51
C ALA A 217 2.64 -15.30 -5.82
N LEU A 218 2.18 -14.85 -7.00
CA LEU A 218 0.80 -15.07 -7.46
C LEU A 218 0.48 -16.57 -7.60
N ARG A 219 1.39 -17.37 -8.15
CA ARG A 219 1.25 -18.84 -8.23
C ARG A 219 1.05 -19.45 -6.84
N THR A 220 1.89 -19.06 -5.88
CA THR A 220 1.84 -19.56 -4.51
C THR A 220 0.52 -19.19 -3.83
N ILE A 221 0.12 -17.92 -3.94
CA ILE A 221 -1.10 -17.41 -3.30
C ILE A 221 -2.33 -18.08 -3.92
N VAL A 222 -2.42 -18.11 -5.23
CA VAL A 222 -3.62 -18.67 -5.92
C VAL A 222 -3.75 -20.16 -5.66
N ALA A 223 -2.65 -20.93 -5.73
CA ALA A 223 -2.69 -22.38 -5.51
C ALA A 223 -3.10 -22.74 -4.07
N GLY A 224 -2.70 -21.96 -3.07
CA GLY A 224 -3.01 -22.22 -1.66
C GLY A 224 -4.39 -21.73 -1.21
N ALA A 225 -5.02 -20.82 -1.95
CA ALA A 225 -6.25 -20.16 -1.53
C ALA A 225 -7.45 -21.12 -1.33
N PRO A 226 -7.73 -22.12 -2.21
CA PRO A 226 -8.89 -23.00 -2.02
C PRO A 226 -8.90 -23.76 -0.70
N ALA A 227 -7.74 -24.11 -0.17
CA ALA A 227 -7.62 -24.81 1.12
C ALA A 227 -7.89 -23.92 2.34
N ARG A 228 -7.85 -22.61 2.18
CA ARG A 228 -7.98 -21.62 3.26
C ARG A 228 -9.25 -20.78 3.19
N LEU A 229 -9.89 -20.72 2.03
CA LEU A 229 -11.17 -20.04 1.87
C LEU A 229 -12.32 -20.84 2.45
N ALA A 230 -13.29 -20.17 3.01
CA ALA A 230 -14.60 -20.73 3.32
C ALA A 230 -15.33 -21.15 2.02
N PRO A 231 -16.34 -22.04 2.08
CA PRO A 231 -17.27 -22.19 0.96
C PRO A 231 -17.80 -20.82 0.56
N ASP A 232 -17.83 -20.54 -0.73
CA ASP A 232 -18.20 -19.23 -1.29
C ASP A 232 -17.30 -18.04 -0.93
N GLY A 233 -16.15 -18.29 -0.29
CA GLY A 233 -15.15 -17.26 0.00
C GLY A 233 -14.41 -16.79 -1.24
N TRP A 234 -13.81 -15.61 -1.16
CA TRP A 234 -13.19 -14.90 -2.27
C TRP A 234 -11.68 -14.77 -2.09
N LEU A 235 -10.95 -15.02 -3.17
CA LEU A 235 -9.57 -14.55 -3.32
C LEU A 235 -9.59 -13.28 -4.18
N ALA A 236 -8.84 -12.25 -3.76
CA ALA A 236 -8.57 -11.06 -4.55
C ALA A 236 -7.07 -10.73 -4.51
N VAL A 237 -6.44 -10.58 -5.66
CA VAL A 237 -5.01 -10.25 -5.77
C VAL A 237 -4.78 -9.09 -6.73
N GLU A 238 -3.85 -8.21 -6.36
CA GLU A 238 -3.30 -7.22 -7.29
C GLU A 238 -2.24 -7.89 -8.19
N HIS A 239 -2.11 -7.41 -9.43
CA HIS A 239 -1.17 -7.92 -10.42
C HIS A 239 -0.69 -6.82 -11.37
N GLY A 240 0.36 -7.07 -12.11
CA GLY A 240 0.88 -6.19 -13.16
C GLY A 240 -0.15 -5.97 -14.28
N HIS A 241 -0.02 -4.86 -14.96
CA HIS A 241 -0.96 -4.42 -16.00
C HIS A 241 -1.11 -5.42 -17.17
N ASP A 242 -0.10 -6.21 -17.41
CA ASP A 242 0.02 -7.22 -18.48
C ASP A 242 -0.21 -8.66 -18.01
N GLN A 243 -0.39 -8.89 -16.70
CA GLN A 243 -0.51 -10.24 -16.09
C GLN A 243 -1.96 -10.71 -15.94
N GLY A 244 -2.94 -9.97 -16.43
CA GLY A 244 -4.37 -10.29 -16.21
C GLY A 244 -4.80 -11.66 -16.74
N ASP A 245 -4.31 -12.06 -17.91
CA ASP A 245 -4.63 -13.37 -18.52
C ASP A 245 -3.93 -14.51 -17.77
N ASP A 246 -2.69 -14.32 -17.34
CA ASP A 246 -1.96 -15.29 -16.53
C ASP A 246 -2.65 -15.52 -15.18
N VAL A 247 -3.07 -14.45 -14.50
CA VAL A 247 -3.81 -14.54 -13.23
C VAL A 247 -5.15 -15.26 -13.43
N ARG A 248 -5.87 -14.98 -14.52
CA ARG A 248 -7.08 -15.71 -14.86
C ARG A 248 -6.82 -17.20 -15.01
N ALA A 249 -5.79 -17.59 -15.77
CA ALA A 249 -5.42 -18.98 -15.96
C ALA A 249 -5.04 -19.68 -14.65
N LEU A 250 -4.32 -18.98 -13.74
CA LEU A 250 -4.01 -19.50 -12.42
C LEU A 250 -5.27 -19.74 -11.60
N PHE A 251 -6.24 -18.82 -11.62
CA PHE A 251 -7.51 -18.96 -10.90
C PHE A 251 -8.33 -20.14 -11.42
N GLU A 252 -8.42 -20.31 -12.75
CA GLU A 252 -9.08 -21.44 -13.38
C GLU A 252 -8.42 -22.77 -12.99
N ALA A 253 -7.10 -22.83 -13.02
CA ALA A 253 -6.33 -24.02 -12.63
C ALA A 253 -6.50 -24.36 -11.13
N ALA A 254 -6.71 -23.37 -10.26
CA ALA A 254 -7.01 -23.55 -8.84
C ALA A 254 -8.49 -23.92 -8.57
N GLY A 255 -9.34 -24.01 -9.61
CA GLY A 255 -10.76 -24.37 -9.48
C GLY A 255 -11.62 -23.24 -8.92
N LEU A 256 -11.14 -22.01 -8.91
CA LEU A 256 -11.94 -20.84 -8.55
C LEU A 256 -12.97 -20.54 -9.64
N ARG A 257 -14.09 -19.97 -9.25
CA ARG A 257 -15.23 -19.64 -10.12
C ARG A 257 -15.52 -18.14 -10.10
N GLU A 258 -16.42 -17.67 -10.94
CA GLU A 258 -16.85 -16.26 -11.00
C GLU A 258 -15.63 -15.32 -11.11
N ILE A 259 -14.64 -15.73 -11.93
CA ILE A 259 -13.38 -15.01 -12.08
C ILE A 259 -13.64 -13.65 -12.76
N THR A 260 -13.18 -12.59 -12.13
CA THR A 260 -13.31 -11.21 -12.62
C THR A 260 -11.95 -10.54 -12.63
N VAL A 261 -11.76 -9.60 -13.55
CA VAL A 261 -10.61 -8.69 -13.56
C VAL A 261 -11.15 -7.26 -13.44
N ARG A 262 -10.72 -6.57 -12.40
CA ARG A 262 -11.10 -5.19 -12.13
C ARG A 262 -10.01 -4.25 -12.62
N ARG A 263 -10.43 -3.10 -13.16
CA ARG A 263 -9.54 -2.06 -13.65
C ARG A 263 -9.46 -0.93 -12.63
N ASP A 264 -8.30 -0.28 -12.55
CA ASP A 264 -8.11 0.95 -11.80
C ASP A 264 -8.82 2.15 -12.46
N LEU A 265 -8.72 3.32 -11.84
CA LEU A 265 -9.34 4.55 -12.37
C LEU A 265 -8.76 5.00 -13.72
N ALA A 266 -7.57 4.55 -14.08
CA ALA A 266 -6.97 4.77 -15.40
C ALA A 266 -7.43 3.75 -16.44
N GLY A 267 -8.29 2.79 -16.08
CA GLY A 267 -8.78 1.73 -16.94
C GLY A 267 -7.79 0.57 -17.15
N ILE A 268 -6.74 0.50 -16.34
CA ILE A 268 -5.70 -0.53 -16.43
C ILE A 268 -6.12 -1.74 -15.58
N PRO A 269 -6.04 -3.00 -16.08
CA PRO A 269 -6.29 -4.20 -15.28
C PRO A 269 -5.33 -4.27 -14.09
N ARG A 270 -5.89 -4.43 -12.88
CA ARG A 270 -5.07 -4.42 -11.64
C ARG A 270 -5.43 -5.52 -10.66
N VAL A 271 -6.69 -5.96 -10.61
CA VAL A 271 -7.14 -6.87 -9.57
C VAL A 271 -7.87 -8.05 -10.18
N GLY A 272 -7.31 -9.23 -9.99
CA GLY A 272 -8.00 -10.50 -10.23
C GLY A 272 -8.78 -10.91 -8.98
N ALA A 273 -10.03 -11.36 -9.13
CA ALA A 273 -10.79 -11.96 -8.06
C ALA A 273 -11.50 -13.23 -8.52
N GLY A 274 -11.58 -14.23 -7.63
CA GLY A 274 -12.24 -15.50 -7.90
C GLY A 274 -12.84 -16.08 -6.63
N ARG A 275 -13.95 -16.82 -6.77
CA ARG A 275 -14.74 -17.41 -5.69
C ARG A 275 -14.42 -18.89 -5.54
N ARG A 276 -14.27 -19.38 -4.31
CA ARG A 276 -14.25 -20.81 -4.03
C ARG A 276 -15.64 -21.40 -4.27
N GLY A 277 -15.71 -22.51 -5.00
CA GLY A 277 -16.96 -23.28 -5.09
C GLY A 277 -17.37 -23.84 -3.72
N GLY A 278 -18.68 -23.99 -3.52
CA GLY A 278 -19.26 -24.62 -2.32
C GLY A 278 -18.97 -26.12 -2.26
#